data_4902d1d7739343c0204a31d83f57ab5f
#
_entry.id   4902d1d7739343c0204a31d83f57ab5f
#
_cell.length_a   1.000
_cell.length_b   1.000
_cell.length_c   1.000
_cell.angle_alpha   90.00
_cell.angle_beta   90.00
_cell.angle_gamma   90.00
#
_symmetry.space_group_name_H-M   'P 1'
#
loop_
_entity.id
_entity.type
_entity.pdbx_description
1 polymer ?
#
loop_
_entity_poly.entity_id
_entity_poly.type
_entity_poly.pdbx_seq_one_letter_code
_entity_poly.pdbx_strand_id
1 'polypeptide(L)'
;MGPRILIHADLGRVEWRDSLPSCQRLAELIGWELVIVRRQAGDLMHRWETRWERNVARYATLECVQVILPWSTPSMRFCTSEAKTKVIASALAKRFPGQPILNVTGIRREESATRRAKPVCAIDSNLATGRREALVWNPIIEWPIEQVWRTIAAAGLTHEAYAVYGSTRVSCVFCIMSSIGDLRAAASCPDNHDIYRAMVDLEARSTFAFQGNRWLADTAPHLLDADMRRAVTRARLAAHERMRLEALLPRHLLYVKGWPTTVPSDEDAELLASIRRRVSALLGIDADYLTGPAVRERYRDLIAAKPERIAVP
;
A
#
# COMPACT_ATOMS: atom_id res chain seq x y z
N MET A 1 37.44 -3.55 -6.14
CA MET A 1 36.13 -3.09 -5.62
C MET A 1 35.06 -3.57 -6.58
N GLY A 2 33.91 -4.07 -6.07
CA GLY A 2 32.76 -4.45 -6.91
C GLY A 2 32.06 -3.26 -7.57
N PRO A 3 31.10 -3.51 -8.50
CA PRO A 3 30.32 -2.48 -9.15
C PRO A 3 29.51 -1.67 -8.13
N ARG A 4 29.35 -0.37 -8.38
CA ARG A 4 28.54 0.55 -7.59
C ARG A 4 27.33 0.96 -8.43
N ILE A 5 26.13 0.79 -7.88
CA ILE A 5 24.91 1.13 -8.58
C ILE A 5 23.98 1.95 -7.65
N LEU A 6 23.21 2.83 -8.25
CA LEU A 6 21.99 3.35 -7.67
C LEU A 6 20.83 2.47 -8.15
N ILE A 7 19.86 2.24 -7.29
CA ILE A 7 18.68 1.48 -7.68
C ILE A 7 17.42 2.28 -7.31
N HIS A 8 16.59 2.53 -8.31
CA HIS A 8 15.31 3.22 -8.17
C HIS A 8 14.16 2.25 -8.40
N ALA A 9 13.24 2.15 -7.44
CA ALA A 9 12.02 1.38 -7.59
C ALA A 9 10.90 2.30 -8.07
N ASP A 10 10.63 2.28 -9.36
CA ASP A 10 9.59 3.06 -10.03
C ASP A 10 8.18 2.55 -9.63
N LEU A 11 7.39 3.41 -9.02
CA LEU A 11 6.02 3.13 -8.56
C LEU A 11 4.94 3.54 -9.57
N GLY A 12 5.36 4.10 -10.70
CA GLY A 12 4.47 4.57 -11.76
C GLY A 12 3.70 5.83 -11.38
N ARG A 13 2.41 5.87 -11.69
CA ARG A 13 1.52 7.04 -11.56
C ARG A 13 1.54 7.72 -10.18
N VAL A 14 1.94 7.03 -9.13
CA VAL A 14 1.96 7.57 -7.76
C VAL A 14 3.29 8.20 -7.36
N GLU A 15 4.23 8.38 -8.29
CA GLU A 15 5.48 9.08 -8.03
C GLU A 15 5.43 10.53 -8.48
N TRP A 16 6.21 11.37 -7.80
CA TRP A 16 6.49 12.71 -8.29
C TRP A 16 7.22 12.63 -9.63
N ARG A 17 6.86 13.50 -10.55
CA ARG A 17 7.47 13.55 -11.88
C ARG A 17 9.00 13.73 -11.81
N ASP A 18 9.48 14.49 -10.82
CA ASP A 18 10.92 14.73 -10.59
C ASP A 18 11.66 13.57 -9.88
N SER A 19 10.97 12.51 -9.41
CA SER A 19 11.64 11.43 -8.67
C SER A 19 12.70 10.71 -9.50
N LEU A 20 12.38 10.28 -10.71
CA LEU A 20 13.32 9.61 -11.59
C LEU A 20 14.40 10.59 -12.13
N PRO A 21 14.07 11.79 -12.64
CA PRO A 21 15.08 12.80 -12.99
C PRO A 21 16.04 13.14 -11.85
N SER A 22 15.56 13.25 -10.62
CA SER A 22 16.43 13.46 -9.44
C SER A 22 17.42 12.32 -9.23
N CYS A 23 16.97 11.06 -9.40
CA CYS A 23 17.87 9.90 -9.34
C CYS A 23 18.89 9.91 -10.50
N GLN A 24 18.52 10.35 -11.69
CA GLN A 24 19.41 10.49 -12.84
C GLN A 24 20.48 11.54 -12.57
N ARG A 25 20.10 12.74 -12.13
CA ARG A 25 21.06 13.80 -11.74
C ARG A 25 22.04 13.33 -10.66
N LEU A 26 21.56 12.58 -9.67
CA LEU A 26 22.43 11.99 -8.65
C LEU A 26 23.39 10.98 -9.26
N ALA A 27 22.91 10.08 -10.12
CA ALA A 27 23.73 9.06 -10.77
C ALA A 27 24.86 9.67 -11.60
N GLU A 28 24.56 10.72 -12.38
CA GLU A 28 25.50 11.48 -13.17
C GLU A 28 26.55 12.17 -12.29
N LEU A 29 26.11 12.84 -11.19
CA LEU A 29 27.01 13.53 -10.28
C LEU A 29 28.06 12.60 -9.66
N ILE A 30 27.65 11.39 -9.25
CA ILE A 30 28.56 10.44 -8.59
C ILE A 30 29.21 9.44 -9.54
N GLY A 31 28.85 9.45 -10.82
CA GLY A 31 29.38 8.55 -11.84
C GLY A 31 28.99 7.07 -11.62
N TRP A 32 27.79 6.82 -11.09
CA TRP A 32 27.29 5.47 -10.85
C TRP A 32 26.18 5.11 -11.83
N GLU A 33 26.10 3.83 -12.17
CA GLU A 33 24.98 3.32 -12.97
C GLU A 33 23.67 3.44 -12.20
N LEU A 34 22.60 3.95 -12.85
CA LEU A 34 21.25 3.94 -12.34
C LEU A 34 20.49 2.73 -12.89
N VAL A 35 20.05 1.85 -12.00
CA VAL A 35 19.19 0.70 -12.32
C VAL A 35 17.76 1.02 -11.90
N ILE A 36 16.87 1.03 -12.89
CA ILE A 36 15.43 1.27 -12.66
C ILE A 36 14.75 -0.09 -12.60
N VAL A 37 14.02 -0.33 -11.53
CA VAL A 37 13.22 -1.54 -11.33
C VAL A 37 11.76 -1.18 -11.09
N ARG A 38 10.86 -2.03 -11.55
CA ARG A 38 9.42 -1.83 -11.38
C ARG A 38 8.68 -3.14 -11.19
N ARG A 39 7.54 -3.07 -10.57
CA ARG A 39 6.65 -4.22 -10.40
C ARG A 39 6.07 -4.62 -11.78
N GLN A 40 6.24 -5.87 -12.19
CA GLN A 40 5.77 -6.35 -13.51
C GLN A 40 4.24 -6.35 -13.64
N ALA A 41 3.52 -6.63 -12.56
CA ALA A 41 2.06 -6.69 -12.54
C ALA A 41 1.41 -5.29 -12.37
N GLY A 42 1.99 -4.25 -12.97
CA GLY A 42 1.50 -2.88 -12.96
C GLY A 42 2.03 -2.03 -11.79
N ASP A 43 1.70 -0.74 -11.83
CA ASP A 43 2.12 0.26 -10.86
C ASP A 43 1.40 0.13 -9.50
N LEU A 44 1.71 1.01 -8.57
CA LEU A 44 1.12 0.94 -7.23
C LEU A 44 -0.38 1.32 -7.24
N MET A 45 -0.81 2.26 -8.11
CA MET A 45 -2.23 2.58 -8.24
C MET A 45 -3.00 1.34 -8.75
N HIS A 46 -2.50 0.68 -9.80
CA HIS A 46 -3.07 -0.58 -10.29
C HIS A 46 -3.12 -1.68 -9.20
N ARG A 47 -2.12 -1.71 -8.30
CA ARG A 47 -2.10 -2.66 -7.18
C ARG A 47 -3.25 -2.41 -6.19
N TRP A 48 -3.59 -1.15 -5.93
CA TRP A 48 -4.73 -0.79 -5.08
C TRP A 48 -6.07 -1.10 -5.77
N GLU A 49 -6.20 -0.74 -7.04
CA GLU A 49 -7.38 -1.06 -7.87
C GLU A 49 -7.65 -2.57 -7.90
N THR A 50 -6.65 -3.37 -8.27
CA THR A 50 -6.76 -4.84 -8.32
C THR A 50 -7.04 -5.45 -6.93
N ARG A 51 -6.53 -4.86 -5.86
CA ARG A 51 -6.85 -5.32 -4.50
C ARG A 51 -8.32 -5.12 -4.19
N TRP A 52 -8.88 -3.99 -4.56
CA TRP A 52 -10.30 -3.70 -4.40
C TRP A 52 -11.16 -4.65 -5.25
N GLU A 53 -10.87 -4.76 -6.53
CA GLU A 53 -11.60 -5.62 -7.46
C GLU A 53 -11.64 -7.09 -6.99
N ARG A 54 -10.48 -7.62 -6.60
CA ARG A 54 -10.40 -8.98 -6.05
C ARG A 54 -11.15 -9.14 -4.74
N ASN A 55 -11.17 -8.11 -3.92
CA ASN A 55 -11.94 -8.18 -2.68
C ASN A 55 -13.45 -8.14 -2.95
N VAL A 56 -13.90 -7.29 -3.89
CA VAL A 56 -15.30 -7.27 -4.35
C VAL A 56 -15.71 -8.65 -4.90
N ALA A 57 -14.90 -9.25 -5.78
CA ALA A 57 -15.17 -10.57 -6.33
C ALA A 57 -15.28 -11.64 -5.22
N ARG A 58 -14.36 -11.66 -4.27
CA ARG A 58 -14.40 -12.58 -3.12
C ARG A 58 -15.60 -12.33 -2.20
N TYR A 59 -15.95 -11.07 -2.02
CA TYR A 59 -17.13 -10.72 -1.24
C TYR A 59 -18.41 -11.17 -1.97
N ALA A 60 -18.50 -10.94 -3.27
CA ALA A 60 -19.65 -11.39 -4.07
C ALA A 60 -19.91 -12.90 -3.92
N THR A 61 -18.87 -13.72 -4.05
CA THR A 61 -18.95 -15.19 -3.96
C THR A 61 -18.87 -15.75 -2.51
N LEU A 62 -18.99 -14.90 -1.49
CA LEU A 62 -18.86 -15.26 -0.06
C LEU A 62 -17.59 -16.07 0.24
N GLU A 63 -16.44 -15.59 -0.24
CA GLU A 63 -15.10 -16.04 0.16
C GLU A 63 -14.49 -15.15 1.26
N CYS A 64 -15.22 -14.13 1.67
CA CYS A 64 -14.98 -13.31 2.84
C CYS A 64 -16.30 -12.69 3.32
N VAL A 65 -16.38 -12.35 4.61
CA VAL A 65 -17.60 -11.82 5.23
C VAL A 65 -17.65 -10.29 5.30
N GLN A 66 -16.52 -9.64 5.10
CA GLN A 66 -16.39 -8.17 5.10
C GLN A 66 -15.58 -7.73 3.90
N VAL A 67 -15.87 -6.53 3.39
CA VAL A 67 -14.98 -5.89 2.43
C VAL A 67 -13.76 -5.30 3.12
N ILE A 68 -12.64 -5.26 2.42
CA ILE A 68 -11.37 -4.74 2.94
C ILE A 68 -10.90 -3.54 2.14
N LEU A 69 -10.20 -2.63 2.82
CA LEU A 69 -9.67 -1.42 2.18
C LEU A 69 -8.67 -1.74 1.07
N PRO A 70 -8.68 -0.94 -0.02
CA PRO A 70 -7.70 -1.09 -1.11
C PRO A 70 -6.29 -0.66 -0.70
N TRP A 71 -6.18 0.28 0.21
CA TRP A 71 -4.96 0.98 0.57
C TRP A 71 -3.98 0.13 1.38
N SER A 72 -2.70 0.45 1.28
CA SER A 72 -1.73 0.09 2.32
C SER A 72 -2.07 0.82 3.62
N THR A 73 -1.63 0.27 4.75
CA THR A 73 -1.76 0.92 6.06
C THR A 73 -0.39 1.01 6.74
N PRO A 74 -0.21 1.80 7.80
CA PRO A 74 1.04 1.82 8.56
C PRO A 74 1.49 0.44 9.05
N SER A 75 0.55 -0.43 9.42
CA SER A 75 0.82 -1.81 9.86
C SER A 75 0.93 -2.81 8.71
N MET A 76 0.31 -2.54 7.55
CA MET A 76 0.31 -3.42 6.39
C MET A 76 0.85 -2.70 5.15
N ARG A 77 2.17 -2.52 5.10
CA ARG A 77 2.87 -1.74 4.08
C ARG A 77 3.23 -2.56 2.84
N PHE A 78 2.25 -3.20 2.21
CA PHE A 78 2.52 -3.97 0.99
C PHE A 78 3.04 -3.09 -0.17
N CYS A 79 2.74 -1.78 -0.18
CA CYS A 79 3.36 -0.84 -1.10
C CYS A 79 4.90 -0.83 -0.99
N THR A 80 5.46 -0.97 0.22
CA THR A 80 6.91 -1.07 0.41
C THR A 80 7.42 -2.45 0.05
N SER A 81 6.80 -3.51 0.56
CA SER A 81 7.28 -4.87 0.35
C SER A 81 7.16 -5.34 -1.10
N GLU A 82 6.03 -5.10 -1.76
CA GLU A 82 5.75 -5.61 -3.10
C GLU A 82 6.28 -4.71 -4.23
N ALA A 83 6.24 -3.39 -4.06
CA ALA A 83 6.62 -2.45 -5.11
C ALA A 83 8.05 -1.90 -4.97
N LYS A 84 8.70 -2.08 -3.82
CA LYS A 84 10.09 -1.64 -3.59
C LYS A 84 11.00 -2.82 -3.20
N THR A 85 10.90 -3.31 -1.95
CA THR A 85 11.88 -4.24 -1.39
C THR A 85 12.03 -5.54 -2.20
N LYS A 86 10.92 -6.21 -2.52
CA LYS A 86 10.95 -7.47 -3.29
C LYS A 86 11.43 -7.29 -4.72
N VAL A 87 11.04 -6.17 -5.35
CA VAL A 87 11.44 -5.86 -6.74
C VAL A 87 12.93 -5.58 -6.81
N ILE A 88 13.46 -4.77 -5.89
CA ILE A 88 14.90 -4.50 -5.74
C ILE A 88 15.66 -5.79 -5.46
N ALA A 89 15.23 -6.58 -4.46
CA ALA A 89 15.91 -7.84 -4.11
C ALA A 89 15.94 -8.82 -5.28
N SER A 90 14.85 -8.95 -6.04
CA SER A 90 14.79 -9.81 -7.22
C SER A 90 15.74 -9.36 -8.32
N ALA A 91 15.81 -8.05 -8.59
CA ALA A 91 16.70 -7.49 -9.60
C ALA A 91 18.16 -7.68 -9.23
N LEU A 92 18.51 -7.42 -7.97
CA LEU A 92 19.89 -7.64 -7.46
C LEU A 92 20.29 -9.12 -7.49
N ALA A 93 19.36 -10.02 -7.13
CA ALA A 93 19.62 -11.46 -7.17
C ALA A 93 19.90 -11.98 -8.60
N LYS A 94 19.19 -11.44 -9.59
CA LYS A 94 19.39 -11.80 -10.99
C LYS A 94 20.67 -11.21 -11.56
N ARG A 95 20.99 -9.98 -11.18
CA ARG A 95 22.13 -9.24 -11.73
C ARG A 95 23.47 -9.69 -11.12
N PHE A 96 23.46 -10.04 -9.84
CA PHE A 96 24.64 -10.40 -9.05
C PHE A 96 24.45 -11.78 -8.38
N PRO A 97 24.39 -12.87 -9.16
CA PRO A 97 24.14 -14.20 -8.60
C PRO A 97 25.31 -14.63 -7.70
N GLY A 98 25.02 -14.98 -6.46
CA GLY A 98 26.01 -15.43 -5.48
C GLY A 98 27.00 -14.38 -4.97
N GLN A 99 27.00 -13.17 -5.51
CA GLN A 99 27.94 -12.12 -5.08
C GLN A 99 27.49 -11.48 -3.78
N PRO A 100 28.43 -11.10 -2.88
CA PRO A 100 28.09 -10.34 -1.69
C PRO A 100 27.55 -8.96 -2.04
N ILE A 101 26.56 -8.47 -1.26
CA ILE A 101 25.88 -7.19 -1.50
C ILE A 101 26.00 -6.31 -0.25
N LEU A 102 26.46 -5.06 -0.45
CA LEU A 102 26.34 -4.00 0.54
C LEU A 102 25.19 -3.05 0.12
N ASN A 103 24.06 -3.16 0.81
CA ASN A 103 22.91 -2.30 0.61
C ASN A 103 23.05 -1.02 1.45
N VAL A 104 23.26 0.12 0.80
CA VAL A 104 23.42 1.42 1.46
C VAL A 104 22.10 2.14 1.53
N THR A 105 21.65 2.55 2.73
CA THR A 105 20.38 3.24 2.91
C THR A 105 20.53 4.57 3.65
N GLY A 106 19.73 5.57 3.28
CA GLY A 106 19.76 6.92 3.86
C GLY A 106 18.79 7.11 5.03
N ILE A 107 18.58 6.10 5.88
CA ILE A 107 17.70 6.22 7.04
C ILE A 107 18.39 6.93 8.21
N ARG A 108 17.59 7.62 9.06
CA ARG A 108 18.08 8.32 10.24
C ARG A 108 17.28 7.95 11.49
N ARG A 109 17.91 7.99 12.67
CA ARG A 109 17.27 7.67 13.96
C ARG A 109 16.11 8.59 14.31
N GLU A 110 16.19 9.85 13.92
CA GLU A 110 15.16 10.87 14.21
C GLU A 110 13.82 10.60 13.51
N GLU A 111 13.83 9.83 12.44
CA GLU A 111 12.63 9.67 11.59
C GLU A 111 11.53 8.82 12.22
N SER A 112 11.86 7.90 13.12
CA SER A 112 10.87 7.08 13.84
C SER A 112 11.49 6.24 14.95
N ALA A 113 10.67 5.78 15.91
CA ALA A 113 11.10 4.86 16.96
C ALA A 113 11.69 3.56 16.39
N THR A 114 11.12 3.01 15.33
CA THR A 114 11.65 1.81 14.65
C THR A 114 13.02 2.06 14.03
N ARG A 115 13.25 3.25 13.43
CA ARG A 115 14.56 3.60 12.85
C ARG A 115 15.59 3.92 13.92
N ARG A 116 15.15 4.44 15.06
CA ARG A 116 16.04 4.71 16.22
C ARG A 116 16.75 3.46 16.71
N ALA A 117 16.06 2.30 16.66
CA ALA A 117 16.61 1.01 17.07
C ALA A 117 17.50 0.33 16.00
N LYS A 118 17.63 0.91 14.80
CA LYS A 118 18.44 0.30 13.74
C LYS A 118 19.94 0.50 14.01
N PRO A 119 20.77 -0.56 13.78
CA PRO A 119 22.23 -0.44 13.85
C PRO A 119 22.79 0.33 12.66
N VAL A 120 24.04 0.78 12.77
CA VAL A 120 24.79 1.37 11.64
C VAL A 120 24.96 0.35 10.52
N CYS A 121 25.24 -0.91 10.87
CA CYS A 121 25.39 -2.02 9.92
C CYS A 121 24.77 -3.29 10.50
N ALA A 122 24.13 -4.09 9.65
CA ALA A 122 23.55 -5.38 10.01
C ALA A 122 23.43 -6.30 8.79
N ILE A 123 23.11 -7.58 9.02
CA ILE A 123 22.72 -8.50 7.95
C ILE A 123 21.41 -7.99 7.30
N ASP A 124 21.40 -7.88 5.97
CA ASP A 124 20.18 -7.60 5.21
C ASP A 124 19.42 -8.90 4.94
N SER A 125 18.45 -9.22 5.78
CA SER A 125 17.64 -10.43 5.68
C SER A 125 16.78 -10.52 4.40
N ASN A 126 16.57 -9.42 3.67
CA ASN A 126 15.86 -9.43 2.39
C ASN A 126 16.78 -9.85 1.22
N LEU A 127 18.06 -9.63 1.37
CA LEU A 127 19.06 -9.90 0.34
C LEU A 127 19.95 -11.10 0.68
N ALA A 128 20.21 -11.36 1.95
CA ALA A 128 21.00 -12.51 2.38
C ALA A 128 20.28 -13.83 2.09
N THR A 129 21.05 -14.83 1.68
CA THR A 129 20.57 -16.21 1.45
C THR A 129 21.67 -17.17 1.89
N GLY A 130 21.38 -18.48 1.96
CA GLY A 130 22.42 -19.47 2.28
C GLY A 130 23.63 -19.50 1.31
N ARG A 131 23.51 -18.80 0.16
CA ARG A 131 24.57 -18.74 -0.88
C ARG A 131 25.09 -17.33 -1.14
N ARG A 132 24.56 -16.30 -0.42
CA ARG A 132 24.94 -14.91 -0.63
C ARG A 132 24.93 -14.15 0.69
N GLU A 133 26.05 -13.54 1.02
CA GLU A 133 26.14 -12.58 2.10
C GLU A 133 25.55 -11.24 1.67
N ALA A 134 24.79 -10.59 2.54
CA ALA A 134 24.31 -9.26 2.32
C ALA A 134 24.26 -8.47 3.62
N LEU A 135 24.74 -7.24 3.57
CA LEU A 135 24.73 -6.30 4.67
C LEU A 135 23.91 -5.07 4.29
N VAL A 136 23.18 -4.50 5.23
CA VAL A 136 22.64 -3.15 5.15
C VAL A 136 23.55 -2.21 5.93
N TRP A 137 23.94 -1.11 5.30
CA TRP A 137 24.73 -0.05 5.92
C TRP A 137 23.95 1.27 5.89
N ASN A 138 23.86 1.90 7.04
CA ASN A 138 23.15 3.15 7.27
C ASN A 138 24.14 4.26 7.63
N PRO A 139 24.91 4.80 6.67
CA PRO A 139 26.05 5.72 6.96
C PRO A 139 25.62 7.04 7.61
N ILE A 140 24.40 7.50 7.36
CA ILE A 140 23.89 8.77 7.87
C ILE A 140 22.89 8.60 9.03
N ILE A 141 22.89 7.44 9.69
CA ILE A 141 21.87 7.11 10.69
C ILE A 141 21.87 8.09 11.89
N GLU A 142 23.01 8.66 12.21
CA GLU A 142 23.19 9.62 13.29
C GLU A 142 23.11 11.09 12.81
N TRP A 143 22.93 11.35 11.53
CA TRP A 143 22.90 12.72 11.03
C TRP A 143 21.65 13.46 11.48
N PRO A 144 21.79 14.69 11.99
CA PRO A 144 20.66 15.58 12.20
C PRO A 144 20.10 16.03 10.85
N ILE A 145 18.82 16.42 10.82
CA ILE A 145 18.13 16.80 9.58
C ILE A 145 18.81 17.98 8.89
N GLU A 146 19.35 18.92 9.64
CA GLU A 146 20.04 20.12 9.13
C GLU A 146 21.29 19.74 8.33
N GLN A 147 22.01 18.71 8.74
CA GLN A 147 23.18 18.21 8.01
C GLN A 147 22.77 17.60 6.66
N VAL A 148 21.65 16.87 6.63
CA VAL A 148 21.10 16.31 5.38
C VAL A 148 20.76 17.44 4.40
N TRP A 149 20.02 18.46 4.86
CA TRP A 149 19.64 19.59 4.01
C TRP A 149 20.84 20.38 3.49
N ARG A 150 21.84 20.64 4.33
CA ARG A 150 23.08 21.29 3.89
C ARG A 150 23.78 20.48 2.80
N THR A 151 23.84 19.16 2.96
CA THR A 151 24.50 18.28 1.98
C THR A 151 23.74 18.25 0.64
N ILE A 152 22.41 18.14 0.67
CA ILE A 152 21.56 18.16 -0.54
C ILE A 152 21.68 19.50 -1.26
N ALA A 153 21.63 20.62 -0.53
CA ALA A 153 21.75 21.96 -1.09
C ALA A 153 23.15 22.20 -1.70
N ALA A 154 24.20 21.78 -1.02
CA ALA A 154 25.57 21.89 -1.53
C ALA A 154 25.80 21.07 -2.80
N ALA A 155 25.08 19.96 -2.97
CA ALA A 155 25.13 19.14 -4.18
C ALA A 155 24.22 19.64 -5.32
N GLY A 156 23.39 20.66 -5.09
CA GLY A 156 22.42 21.14 -6.09
C GLY A 156 21.32 20.13 -6.44
N LEU A 157 21.03 19.18 -5.56
CA LEU A 157 20.14 18.03 -5.80
C LEU A 157 18.78 18.16 -5.09
N THR A 158 18.32 19.36 -4.78
CA THR A 158 17.03 19.55 -4.12
C THR A 158 15.90 19.13 -5.05
N HIS A 159 15.13 18.15 -4.62
CA HIS A 159 13.94 17.66 -5.32
C HIS A 159 12.84 18.74 -5.37
N GLU A 160 12.09 18.84 -6.48
CA GLU A 160 11.05 19.88 -6.67
C GLU A 160 9.96 19.86 -5.58
N ALA A 161 9.61 18.69 -5.07
CA ALA A 161 8.64 18.56 -3.97
C ALA A 161 9.00 19.42 -2.76
N TYR A 162 10.30 19.59 -2.49
CA TYR A 162 10.79 20.47 -1.43
C TYR A 162 10.93 21.92 -1.90
N ALA A 163 11.60 22.12 -3.04
CA ALA A 163 11.99 23.44 -3.51
C ALA A 163 10.81 24.27 -4.01
N VAL A 164 9.82 23.64 -4.64
CA VAL A 164 8.69 24.31 -5.31
C VAL A 164 7.42 24.19 -4.48
N TYR A 165 7.12 22.99 -3.98
CA TYR A 165 5.83 22.71 -3.36
C TYR A 165 5.85 22.71 -1.83
N GLY A 166 7.02 22.85 -1.19
CA GLY A 166 7.13 22.94 0.27
C GLY A 166 6.79 21.66 1.02
N SER A 167 6.90 20.51 0.37
CA SER A 167 6.75 19.22 1.05
C SER A 167 7.85 19.02 2.09
N THR A 168 7.54 18.37 3.19
CA THR A 168 8.54 18.07 4.24
C THR A 168 9.22 16.72 4.02
N ARG A 169 8.71 15.92 3.09
CA ARG A 169 9.28 14.61 2.72
C ARG A 169 8.96 14.23 1.29
N VAL A 170 9.91 13.60 0.61
CA VAL A 170 9.67 12.94 -0.69
C VAL A 170 9.31 11.47 -0.46
N SER A 171 8.17 11.06 -1.01
CA SER A 171 7.64 9.70 -0.97
C SER A 171 6.75 9.49 -2.21
N CYS A 172 5.78 8.56 -2.18
CA CYS A 172 4.69 8.63 -3.17
C CYS A 172 4.02 10.00 -3.09
N VAL A 173 3.50 10.51 -4.20
CA VAL A 173 2.80 11.81 -4.28
C VAL A 173 1.78 11.93 -3.14
N PHE A 174 0.83 11.00 -3.08
CA PHE A 174 -0.07 10.85 -1.96
C PHE A 174 0.30 9.59 -1.20
N CYS A 175 1.00 9.76 -0.08
CA CYS A 175 1.43 8.64 0.75
C CYS A 175 0.52 8.50 1.96
N ILE A 176 0.16 7.26 2.31
CA ILE A 176 -0.62 6.95 3.51
C ILE A 176 0.04 7.42 4.82
N MET A 177 1.34 7.71 4.77
CA MET A 177 2.13 8.19 5.91
C MET A 177 2.37 9.70 5.87
N SER A 178 1.87 10.42 4.86
CA SER A 178 2.07 11.86 4.72
C SER A 178 1.22 12.66 5.70
N SER A 179 1.77 13.79 6.14
CA SER A 179 1.01 14.81 6.85
C SER A 179 -0.04 15.45 5.94
N ILE A 180 -1.03 16.12 6.52
CA ILE A 180 -2.00 16.88 5.72
C ILE A 180 -1.32 18.02 4.93
N GLY A 181 -0.25 18.60 5.47
CA GLY A 181 0.56 19.60 4.78
C GLY A 181 1.23 19.03 3.54
N ASP A 182 1.86 17.87 3.64
CA ASP A 182 2.48 17.19 2.49
C ASP A 182 1.46 16.75 1.44
N LEU A 183 0.26 16.29 1.85
CA LEU A 183 -0.81 15.95 0.91
C LEU A 183 -1.30 17.20 0.15
N ARG A 184 -1.42 18.35 0.83
CA ARG A 184 -1.77 19.63 0.20
C ARG A 184 -0.66 20.14 -0.73
N ALA A 185 0.59 20.03 -0.31
CA ALA A 185 1.75 20.33 -1.14
C ALA A 185 1.75 19.48 -2.42
N ALA A 186 1.47 18.18 -2.31
CA ALA A 186 1.32 17.30 -3.45
C ALA A 186 0.16 17.70 -4.37
N ALA A 187 -0.98 18.08 -3.81
CA ALA A 187 -2.15 18.51 -4.57
C ALA A 187 -1.98 19.89 -5.23
N SER A 188 -1.05 20.73 -4.77
CA SER A 188 -0.74 22.00 -5.44
C SER A 188 0.09 21.84 -6.73
N CYS A 189 0.68 20.66 -6.94
CA CYS A 189 1.41 20.34 -8.18
C CYS A 189 0.41 19.88 -9.26
N PRO A 190 0.31 20.59 -10.41
CA PRO A 190 -0.61 20.22 -11.49
C PRO A 190 -0.41 18.81 -12.04
N ASP A 191 0.84 18.34 -12.14
CA ASP A 191 1.20 17.01 -12.63
C ASP A 191 0.58 15.88 -11.78
N ASN A 192 0.17 16.19 -10.54
CA ASN A 192 -0.41 15.22 -9.60
C ASN A 192 -1.94 15.20 -9.62
N HIS A 193 -2.60 16.08 -10.38
CA HIS A 193 -4.06 16.21 -10.32
C HIS A 193 -4.79 14.96 -10.83
N ASP A 194 -4.28 14.30 -11.86
CA ASP A 194 -4.93 13.11 -12.41
C ASP A 194 -4.84 11.93 -11.45
N ILE A 195 -3.68 11.70 -10.84
CA ILE A 195 -3.56 10.66 -9.82
C ILE A 195 -4.36 10.99 -8.55
N TYR A 196 -4.47 12.28 -8.19
CA TYR A 196 -5.35 12.71 -7.10
C TYR A 196 -6.80 12.29 -7.36
N ARG A 197 -7.34 12.61 -8.54
CA ARG A 197 -8.72 12.25 -8.93
C ARG A 197 -8.90 10.74 -8.99
N ALA A 198 -7.96 9.99 -9.56
CA ALA A 198 -8.03 8.54 -9.62
C ALA A 198 -8.06 7.90 -8.22
N MET A 199 -7.28 8.43 -7.28
CA MET A 199 -7.28 7.96 -5.90
C MET A 199 -8.57 8.33 -5.16
N VAL A 200 -9.11 9.54 -5.37
CA VAL A 200 -10.40 9.95 -4.81
C VAL A 200 -11.55 9.11 -5.39
N ASP A 201 -11.49 8.75 -6.65
CA ASP A 201 -12.47 7.84 -7.26
C ASP A 201 -12.44 6.45 -6.59
N LEU A 202 -11.26 5.87 -6.41
CA LEU A 202 -11.11 4.60 -5.70
C LEU A 202 -11.56 4.70 -4.22
N GLU A 203 -11.28 5.82 -3.56
CA GLU A 203 -11.76 6.13 -2.20
C GLU A 203 -13.30 6.12 -2.16
N ALA A 204 -13.94 6.78 -3.12
CA ALA A 204 -15.40 6.84 -3.20
C ALA A 204 -16.02 5.48 -3.54
N ARG A 205 -15.50 4.77 -4.53
CA ARG A 205 -16.00 3.43 -4.92
C ARG A 205 -15.83 2.40 -3.83
N SER A 206 -14.75 2.46 -3.09
CA SER A 206 -14.46 1.48 -2.02
C SER A 206 -15.13 1.84 -0.70
N THR A 207 -15.54 3.07 -0.49
CA THR A 207 -16.04 3.60 0.78
C THR A 207 -15.02 3.50 1.94
N PHE A 208 -13.73 3.46 1.61
CA PHE A 208 -12.65 3.46 2.60
C PHE A 208 -11.81 4.73 2.48
N ALA A 209 -11.83 5.53 3.52
CA ALA A 209 -10.96 6.70 3.61
C ALA A 209 -9.49 6.32 3.45
N PHE A 210 -8.72 7.17 2.75
CA PHE A 210 -7.33 6.90 2.40
C PHE A 210 -6.42 6.74 3.61
N GLN A 211 -6.61 7.55 4.64
CA GLN A 211 -5.81 7.51 5.87
C GLN A 211 -6.68 7.28 7.10
N GLY A 212 -7.15 6.06 7.31
CA GLY A 212 -8.03 5.74 8.43
C GLY A 212 -9.36 6.51 8.35
N ASN A 213 -9.51 7.58 9.14
CA ASN A 213 -10.73 8.42 9.11
C ASN A 213 -10.58 9.67 8.24
N ARG A 214 -9.42 9.89 7.62
CA ARG A 214 -9.16 11.06 6.79
C ARG A 214 -9.35 10.72 5.32
N TRP A 215 -10.30 11.40 4.70
CA TRP A 215 -10.56 11.28 3.28
C TRP A 215 -9.56 12.12 2.47
N LEU A 216 -9.00 11.52 1.42
CA LEU A 216 -8.11 12.23 0.49
C LEU A 216 -8.85 13.36 -0.21
N ALA A 217 -10.14 13.16 -0.50
CA ALA A 217 -11.03 14.16 -1.08
C ALA A 217 -11.05 15.50 -0.33
N ASP A 218 -10.74 15.51 0.99
CA ASP A 218 -10.71 16.74 1.79
C ASP A 218 -9.41 17.54 1.63
N THR A 219 -8.41 16.95 1.03
CA THR A 219 -7.09 17.58 0.84
C THR A 219 -7.16 18.75 -0.13
N ALA A 220 -7.83 18.56 -1.27
CA ALA A 220 -7.98 19.56 -2.34
C ALA A 220 -9.35 19.43 -3.04
N PRO A 221 -10.45 19.77 -2.37
CA PRO A 221 -11.80 19.58 -2.90
C PRO A 221 -12.08 20.43 -4.16
N HIS A 222 -11.30 21.49 -4.38
CA HIS A 222 -11.40 22.34 -5.57
C HIS A 222 -10.94 21.61 -6.86
N LEU A 223 -10.16 20.55 -6.75
CA LEU A 223 -9.72 19.73 -7.90
C LEU A 223 -10.78 18.72 -8.35
N LEU A 224 -11.86 18.56 -7.58
CA LEU A 224 -12.93 17.61 -7.85
C LEU A 224 -14.08 18.33 -8.59
N ASP A 225 -14.58 17.70 -9.64
CA ASP A 225 -15.80 18.16 -10.30
C ASP A 225 -17.07 17.89 -9.44
N ALA A 226 -18.22 18.30 -9.94
CA ALA A 226 -19.47 18.17 -9.20
C ALA A 226 -19.88 16.70 -9.01
N ASP A 227 -19.59 15.82 -9.98
CA ASP A 227 -19.95 14.41 -9.91
C ASP A 227 -19.08 13.67 -8.89
N MET A 228 -17.78 13.93 -8.89
CA MET A 228 -16.84 13.39 -7.90
C MET A 228 -17.21 13.85 -6.48
N ARG A 229 -17.54 15.12 -6.28
CA ARG A 229 -18.00 15.63 -4.96
C ARG A 229 -19.27 14.93 -4.49
N ARG A 230 -20.23 14.71 -5.40
CA ARG A 230 -21.44 13.93 -5.08
C ARG A 230 -21.12 12.47 -4.75
N ALA A 231 -20.22 11.85 -5.51
CA ALA A 231 -19.77 10.48 -5.25
C ALA A 231 -19.11 10.34 -3.86
N VAL A 232 -18.21 11.25 -3.50
CA VAL A 232 -17.58 11.28 -2.17
C VAL A 232 -18.62 11.45 -1.06
N THR A 233 -19.60 12.34 -1.24
CA THR A 233 -20.65 12.52 -0.24
C THR A 233 -21.46 11.24 -0.03
N ARG A 234 -21.89 10.58 -1.11
CA ARG A 234 -22.58 9.26 -1.01
C ARG A 234 -21.68 8.21 -0.36
N ALA A 235 -20.41 8.16 -0.75
CA ALA A 235 -19.45 7.20 -0.21
C ALA A 235 -19.26 7.32 1.31
N ARG A 236 -19.27 8.52 1.85
CA ARG A 236 -19.19 8.76 3.31
C ARG A 236 -20.38 8.21 4.05
N LEU A 237 -21.57 8.45 3.53
CA LEU A 237 -22.79 7.88 4.11
C LEU A 237 -22.79 6.36 4.05
N ALA A 238 -22.42 5.82 2.88
CA ALA A 238 -22.28 4.37 2.69
C ALA A 238 -21.21 3.77 3.61
N ALA A 239 -20.06 4.42 3.79
CA ALA A 239 -18.99 3.99 4.69
C ALA A 239 -19.48 3.90 6.14
N HIS A 240 -20.20 4.90 6.62
CA HIS A 240 -20.74 4.91 7.97
C HIS A 240 -21.75 3.77 8.17
N GLU A 241 -22.69 3.60 7.24
CA GLU A 241 -23.68 2.53 7.34
C GLU A 241 -23.05 1.15 7.19
N ARG A 242 -22.09 0.97 6.26
CA ARG A 242 -21.32 -0.27 6.11
C ARG A 242 -20.62 -0.64 7.41
N MET A 243 -19.88 0.29 8.02
CA MET A 243 -19.19 0.04 9.30
C MET A 243 -20.15 -0.34 10.41
N ARG A 244 -21.32 0.31 10.49
CA ARG A 244 -22.36 -0.03 11.47
C ARG A 244 -22.90 -1.44 11.27
N LEU A 245 -23.15 -1.83 10.02
CA LEU A 245 -23.63 -3.16 9.68
C LEU A 245 -22.59 -4.25 9.96
N GLU A 246 -21.35 -4.03 9.51
CA GLU A 246 -20.24 -4.99 9.70
C GLU A 246 -19.88 -5.16 11.18
N ALA A 247 -20.12 -4.16 12.02
CA ALA A 247 -19.92 -4.26 13.48
C ALA A 247 -20.91 -5.22 14.17
N LEU A 248 -22.02 -5.54 13.52
CA LEU A 248 -22.99 -6.53 14.03
C LEU A 248 -22.53 -7.98 13.81
N LEU A 249 -21.52 -8.22 12.99
CA LEU A 249 -21.02 -9.56 12.71
C LEU A 249 -20.38 -10.16 13.97
N PRO A 250 -20.82 -11.34 14.42
CA PRO A 250 -20.18 -12.06 15.51
C PRO A 250 -18.72 -12.38 15.21
N ARG A 251 -17.87 -12.30 16.22
CA ARG A 251 -16.41 -12.51 16.06
C ARG A 251 -16.05 -13.86 15.44
N HIS A 252 -16.81 -14.93 15.76
CA HIS A 252 -16.55 -16.27 15.24
C HIS A 252 -16.84 -16.42 13.74
N LEU A 253 -17.60 -15.51 13.13
CA LEU A 253 -17.81 -15.47 11.69
C LEU A 253 -16.69 -14.73 10.94
N LEU A 254 -15.90 -13.91 11.63
CA LEU A 254 -14.83 -13.13 11.01
C LEU A 254 -13.74 -14.03 10.48
N TYR A 255 -13.02 -13.52 9.47
CA TYR A 255 -11.94 -14.27 8.82
C TYR A 255 -10.82 -14.64 9.81
N VAL A 256 -10.50 -15.92 9.86
CA VAL A 256 -9.33 -16.49 10.55
C VAL A 256 -8.54 -17.36 9.58
N LYS A 257 -7.30 -17.70 9.93
CA LYS A 257 -6.51 -18.64 9.11
C LYS A 257 -7.26 -19.98 8.98
N GLY A 258 -7.50 -20.37 7.75
CA GLY A 258 -8.29 -21.59 7.44
C GLY A 258 -9.81 -21.36 7.43
N TRP A 259 -10.26 -20.11 7.39
CA TRP A 259 -11.69 -19.79 7.24
C TRP A 259 -12.29 -20.40 5.95
N PRO A 260 -13.60 -20.79 5.95
CA PRO A 260 -14.46 -20.94 7.10
C PRO A 260 -14.13 -22.22 7.89
N THR A 261 -14.22 -22.19 9.21
CA THR A 261 -13.87 -23.34 10.07
C THR A 261 -15.07 -24.21 10.45
N THR A 262 -16.26 -23.60 10.50
CA THR A 262 -17.53 -24.25 10.87
C THR A 262 -18.67 -23.68 10.04
N VAL A 263 -19.74 -24.45 9.86
CA VAL A 263 -20.98 -23.94 9.27
C VAL A 263 -21.70 -23.09 10.33
N PRO A 264 -22.16 -21.86 10.00
CA PRO A 264 -22.86 -21.01 10.96
C PRO A 264 -24.21 -21.61 11.37
N SER A 265 -24.72 -21.20 12.52
CA SER A 265 -26.09 -21.47 12.93
C SER A 265 -27.10 -20.86 11.94
N ASP A 266 -28.37 -21.22 12.03
CA ASP A 266 -29.40 -20.62 11.18
C ASP A 266 -29.55 -19.13 11.47
N GLU A 267 -29.48 -18.74 12.73
CA GLU A 267 -29.54 -17.33 13.18
C GLU A 267 -28.35 -16.52 12.66
N ASP A 268 -27.13 -17.01 12.83
CA ASP A 268 -25.91 -16.36 12.32
C ASP A 268 -25.89 -16.24 10.80
N ALA A 269 -26.38 -17.27 10.11
CA ALA A 269 -26.45 -17.29 8.67
C ALA A 269 -27.44 -16.25 8.13
N GLU A 270 -28.62 -16.11 8.77
CA GLU A 270 -29.60 -15.10 8.38
C GLU A 270 -29.11 -13.68 8.71
N LEU A 271 -28.46 -13.48 9.87
CA LEU A 271 -27.81 -12.22 10.19
C LEU A 271 -26.75 -11.84 9.14
N LEU A 272 -25.86 -12.77 8.78
CA LEU A 272 -24.83 -12.55 7.76
C LEU A 272 -25.47 -12.24 6.39
N ALA A 273 -26.50 -12.99 6.00
CA ALA A 273 -27.23 -12.76 4.75
C ALA A 273 -27.88 -11.37 4.72
N SER A 274 -28.51 -10.95 5.84
CA SER A 274 -29.09 -9.62 5.96
C SER A 274 -28.07 -8.50 5.83
N ILE A 275 -26.91 -8.64 6.51
CA ILE A 275 -25.82 -7.68 6.42
C ILE A 275 -25.27 -7.63 4.98
N ARG A 276 -25.07 -8.79 4.35
CA ARG A 276 -24.59 -8.87 2.95
C ARG A 276 -25.53 -8.18 1.98
N ARG A 277 -26.83 -8.41 2.06
CA ARG A 277 -27.83 -7.71 1.21
C ARG A 277 -27.67 -6.20 1.31
N ARG A 278 -27.56 -5.65 2.51
CA ARG A 278 -27.46 -4.21 2.73
C ARG A 278 -26.11 -3.65 2.29
N VAL A 279 -25.00 -4.30 2.64
CA VAL A 279 -23.65 -3.86 2.25
C VAL A 279 -23.47 -3.95 0.74
N SER A 280 -23.95 -5.01 0.08
CA SER A 280 -23.91 -5.14 -1.37
C SER A 280 -24.67 -4.04 -2.07
N ALA A 281 -25.88 -3.72 -1.60
CA ALA A 281 -26.67 -2.61 -2.14
C ALA A 281 -25.99 -1.25 -1.96
N LEU A 282 -25.34 -0.99 -0.80
CA LEU A 282 -24.60 0.24 -0.54
C LEU A 282 -23.40 0.43 -1.49
N LEU A 283 -22.75 -0.67 -1.85
CA LEU A 283 -21.51 -0.67 -2.65
C LEU A 283 -21.75 -0.97 -4.13
N GLY A 284 -23.00 -1.26 -4.53
CA GLY A 284 -23.31 -1.69 -5.90
C GLY A 284 -22.67 -3.02 -6.28
N ILE A 285 -22.50 -3.94 -5.32
CA ILE A 285 -21.93 -5.27 -5.55
C ILE A 285 -23.06 -6.24 -5.87
N ASP A 286 -22.99 -6.88 -7.04
CA ASP A 286 -23.84 -8.03 -7.36
C ASP A 286 -23.31 -9.25 -6.60
N ALA A 287 -24.00 -9.63 -5.53
CA ALA A 287 -23.53 -10.63 -4.59
C ALA A 287 -24.45 -11.84 -4.52
N ASP A 288 -23.85 -13.01 -4.49
CA ASP A 288 -24.50 -14.31 -4.25
C ASP A 288 -24.75 -14.54 -2.76
N TYR A 289 -25.47 -15.61 -2.44
CA TYR A 289 -25.67 -16.12 -1.07
C TYR A 289 -26.28 -15.07 -0.12
N LEU A 290 -27.44 -14.55 -0.52
CA LEU A 290 -28.15 -13.47 0.19
C LEU A 290 -29.29 -13.97 1.12
N THR A 291 -29.39 -15.28 1.36
CA THR A 291 -30.34 -15.90 2.31
C THR A 291 -29.59 -16.80 3.28
N GLY A 292 -30.12 -17.02 4.49
CA GLY A 292 -29.50 -17.88 5.49
C GLY A 292 -29.19 -19.29 4.99
N PRO A 293 -30.16 -19.99 4.35
CA PRO A 293 -29.88 -21.31 3.74
C PRO A 293 -28.74 -21.29 2.71
N ALA A 294 -28.73 -20.30 1.80
CA ALA A 294 -27.67 -20.18 0.77
C ALA A 294 -26.29 -19.91 1.40
N VAL A 295 -26.22 -19.09 2.45
CA VAL A 295 -24.98 -18.85 3.21
C VAL A 295 -24.47 -20.17 3.80
N ARG A 296 -25.33 -20.96 4.45
CA ARG A 296 -24.94 -22.24 5.07
C ARG A 296 -24.49 -23.28 4.03
N GLU A 297 -25.15 -23.35 2.89
CA GLU A 297 -24.76 -24.20 1.76
C GLU A 297 -23.35 -23.81 1.30
N ARG A 298 -23.12 -22.53 1.03
CA ARG A 298 -21.80 -22.03 0.61
C ARG A 298 -20.69 -22.34 1.62
N TYR A 299 -20.98 -22.24 2.92
CA TYR A 299 -19.99 -22.59 3.94
C TYR A 299 -19.66 -24.09 3.92
N ARG A 300 -20.65 -24.98 3.69
CA ARG A 300 -20.39 -26.42 3.52
C ARG A 300 -19.48 -26.68 2.32
N ASP A 301 -19.76 -26.03 1.16
CA ASP A 301 -18.96 -26.17 -0.05
C ASP A 301 -17.52 -25.70 0.18
N LEU A 302 -17.35 -24.54 0.80
CA LEU A 302 -16.01 -23.99 1.10
C LEU A 302 -15.24 -24.88 2.09
N ILE A 303 -15.91 -25.53 3.02
CA ILE A 303 -15.29 -26.47 3.97
C ILE A 303 -14.92 -27.77 3.23
N ALA A 304 -15.82 -28.31 2.42
CA ALA A 304 -15.59 -29.53 1.66
C ALA A 304 -14.47 -29.38 0.59
N ALA A 305 -14.37 -28.19 -0.01
CA ALA A 305 -13.32 -27.90 -0.99
C ALA A 305 -11.90 -27.76 -0.40
N LYS A 306 -11.75 -27.80 0.92
CA LYS A 306 -10.42 -27.73 1.55
C LYS A 306 -9.68 -29.05 1.35
N PRO A 307 -8.39 -29.00 0.94
CA PRO A 307 -7.57 -30.19 0.91
C PRO A 307 -7.53 -30.80 2.34
N GLU A 308 -7.72 -32.11 2.42
CA GLU A 308 -7.50 -32.83 3.65
C GLU A 308 -6.11 -32.50 4.21
N ARG A 309 -6.07 -31.98 5.43
CA ARG A 309 -4.78 -31.81 6.12
C ARG A 309 -4.25 -33.21 6.39
N ILE A 310 -3.36 -33.69 5.53
CA ILE A 310 -2.53 -34.84 5.88
C ILE A 310 -1.81 -34.43 7.16
N ALA A 311 -2.22 -35.03 8.28
CA ALA A 311 -1.46 -34.96 9.52
C ALA A 311 -0.11 -35.58 9.21
N VAL A 312 0.92 -34.75 9.01
CA VAL A 312 2.31 -35.23 8.98
C VAL A 312 2.60 -35.67 10.42
N PRO A 313 2.95 -36.94 10.65
CA PRO A 313 3.25 -37.49 11.96
C PRO A 313 4.42 -36.81 12.66
#